data_001cf872b221d9ab44a50cc998ff3f2c
#
_entry.id   001cf872b221d9ab44a50cc998ff3f2c
#
_cell.length_a   1.000
_cell.length_b   1.000
_cell.length_c   1.000
_cell.angle_alpha   90.00
_cell.angle_beta   90.00
_cell.angle_gamma   90.00
#
_symmetry.space_group_name_H-M   'P 1'
#
loop_
_entity.id
_entity.type
_entity.pdbx_description
1 polymer ?
#
loop_
_entity_poly.entity_id
_entity_poly.type
_entity_poly.pdbx_seq_one_letter_code
_entity_poly.pdbx_strand_id
1 'polypeptide(L)'
;MPTARRSRTVAAPPERVWRVVADPHHLPRWWPRVTRVEAVSDEHFTEVLATKDGRSLRADFRVVDSRAPERRAWQQEVEGTPFERVFAASSTEVKLLPDGEGTRVTLVMRQQLRGSARMGGFMVRRATGRVLDEALQALEALHGP
;
A
#
# COMPACT_ATOMS: atom_id res chain seq x y z
N MET A 1 -0.38 13.31 12.82
CA MET A 1 -0.52 12.61 11.54
C MET A 1 -0.50 11.10 11.80
N PRO A 2 -1.63 10.41 11.59
CA PRO A 2 -1.66 8.97 11.81
C PRO A 2 -0.67 8.24 10.92
N THR A 3 0.12 7.37 11.55
CA THR A 3 1.09 6.54 10.86
C THR A 3 0.90 5.10 11.32
N ALA A 4 0.73 4.20 10.37
CA ALA A 4 0.69 2.77 10.63
C ALA A 4 1.94 2.13 10.03
N ARG A 5 2.54 1.21 10.76
CA ARG A 5 3.75 0.49 10.35
C ARG A 5 3.62 -0.97 10.73
N ARG A 6 3.91 -1.85 9.79
CA ARG A 6 3.91 -3.30 10.01
C ARG A 6 5.06 -3.94 9.26
N SER A 7 5.58 -5.02 9.80
CA SER A 7 6.69 -5.76 9.18
C SER A 7 6.42 -7.25 9.21
N ARG A 8 6.96 -7.96 8.23
CA ARG A 8 6.89 -9.41 8.16
C ARG A 8 8.05 -9.94 7.33
N THR A 9 8.59 -11.10 7.70
CA THR A 9 9.60 -11.77 6.91
C THR A 9 8.93 -12.73 5.93
N VAL A 10 9.30 -12.62 4.65
CA VAL A 10 8.81 -13.51 3.60
C VAL A 10 9.95 -14.41 3.10
N ALA A 11 9.60 -15.61 2.65
CA ALA A 11 10.56 -16.65 2.29
C ALA A 11 11.04 -16.52 0.84
N ALA A 12 11.60 -15.38 0.50
CA ALA A 12 12.18 -15.11 -0.83
C ALA A 12 13.21 -13.99 -0.71
N PRO A 13 14.24 -13.99 -1.57
CA PRO A 13 15.23 -12.91 -1.56
C PRO A 13 14.62 -11.58 -2.01
N PRO A 14 15.24 -10.43 -1.64
CA PRO A 14 14.67 -9.11 -1.94
C PRO A 14 14.36 -8.90 -3.42
N GLU A 15 15.17 -9.40 -4.34
CA GLU A 15 14.96 -9.22 -5.77
C GLU A 15 13.64 -9.87 -6.23
N ARG A 16 13.29 -11.02 -5.66
CA ARG A 16 12.04 -11.70 -5.99
C ARG A 16 10.83 -10.97 -5.42
N VAL A 17 10.93 -10.51 -4.18
CA VAL A 17 9.86 -9.73 -3.56
C VAL A 17 9.67 -8.42 -4.31
N TRP A 18 10.77 -7.80 -4.71
CA TRP A 18 10.75 -6.54 -5.47
C TRP A 18 9.94 -6.66 -6.76
N ARG A 19 10.08 -7.76 -7.49
CA ARG A 19 9.32 -7.97 -8.73
C ARG A 19 7.81 -7.91 -8.52
N VAL A 20 7.35 -8.28 -7.34
CA VAL A 20 5.93 -8.21 -7.00
C VAL A 20 5.54 -6.82 -6.54
N VAL A 21 6.27 -6.25 -5.57
CA VAL A 21 5.88 -4.98 -4.96
C VAL A 21 6.12 -3.77 -5.87
N ALA A 22 7.06 -3.87 -6.79
CA ALA A 22 7.40 -2.76 -7.70
C ALA A 22 6.52 -2.70 -8.94
N ASP A 23 5.76 -3.75 -9.22
CA ASP A 23 4.87 -3.79 -10.39
C ASP A 23 3.41 -3.62 -9.93
N PRO A 24 2.79 -2.47 -10.24
CA PRO A 24 1.40 -2.23 -9.82
C PRO A 24 0.41 -3.29 -10.33
N HIS A 25 0.71 -3.99 -11.43
CA HIS A 25 -0.16 -5.04 -11.95
C HIS A 25 -0.33 -6.21 -10.96
N HIS A 26 0.59 -6.35 -9.99
CA HIS A 26 0.50 -7.37 -8.97
C HIS A 26 -0.33 -6.95 -7.74
N LEU A 27 -0.69 -5.67 -7.61
CA LEU A 27 -1.45 -5.19 -6.46
C LEU A 27 -2.72 -6.00 -6.18
N PRO A 28 -3.51 -6.42 -7.17
CA PRO A 28 -4.68 -7.24 -6.87
C PRO A 28 -4.36 -8.56 -6.17
N ARG A 29 -3.12 -9.01 -6.22
CA ARG A 29 -2.70 -10.28 -5.63
C ARG A 29 -2.32 -10.15 -4.16
N TRP A 30 -1.95 -8.94 -3.71
CA TRP A 30 -1.46 -8.78 -2.34
C TRP A 30 -2.04 -7.58 -1.58
N TRP A 31 -2.53 -6.55 -2.27
CA TRP A 31 -3.13 -5.41 -1.57
C TRP A 31 -4.63 -5.60 -1.41
N PRO A 32 -5.17 -5.47 -0.15
CA PRO A 32 -6.60 -5.73 0.09
C PRO A 32 -7.51 -4.83 -0.74
N ARG A 33 -8.60 -5.42 -1.22
CA ARG A 33 -9.68 -4.75 -1.96
C ARG A 33 -9.33 -4.24 -3.35
N VAL A 34 -8.06 -4.29 -3.78
CA VAL A 34 -7.71 -3.93 -5.14
C VAL A 34 -8.15 -5.06 -6.07
N THR A 35 -9.07 -4.76 -6.98
CA THR A 35 -9.58 -5.76 -7.93
C THR A 35 -8.80 -5.75 -9.24
N ARG A 36 -8.32 -4.57 -9.64
CA ARG A 36 -7.46 -4.40 -10.82
C ARG A 36 -6.75 -3.06 -10.74
N VAL A 37 -5.79 -2.86 -11.63
CA VAL A 37 -5.13 -1.57 -11.81
C VAL A 37 -5.30 -1.12 -13.26
N GLU A 38 -5.28 0.19 -13.46
CA GLU A 38 -5.44 0.82 -14.76
C GLU A 38 -4.41 1.94 -14.92
N ALA A 39 -4.19 2.37 -16.16
CA ALA A 39 -3.33 3.50 -16.48
C ALA A 39 -1.93 3.40 -15.85
N VAL A 40 -1.36 2.20 -15.86
CA VAL A 40 -0.05 1.95 -15.26
C VAL A 40 1.06 2.50 -16.15
N SER A 41 1.94 3.31 -15.53
CA SER A 41 3.18 3.80 -16.13
C SER A 41 4.29 3.73 -15.09
N ASP A 42 5.48 4.19 -15.44
CA ASP A 42 6.60 4.20 -14.49
C ASP A 42 6.34 5.12 -13.29
N GLU A 43 5.49 6.12 -13.46
CA GLU A 43 5.27 7.16 -12.46
C GLU A 43 3.87 7.15 -11.86
N HIS A 44 2.89 6.53 -12.51
CA HIS A 44 1.48 6.59 -12.09
C HIS A 44 0.80 5.25 -12.24
N PHE A 45 -0.20 5.04 -11.42
CA PHE A 45 -1.16 3.93 -11.59
C PHE A 45 -2.48 4.28 -10.90
N THR A 46 -3.55 3.63 -11.33
CA THR A 46 -4.87 3.76 -10.72
C THR A 46 -5.29 2.41 -10.16
N GLU A 47 -5.62 2.37 -8.86
CA GLU A 47 -6.24 1.20 -8.23
C GLU A 47 -7.74 1.27 -8.40
N VAL A 48 -8.35 0.15 -8.76
CA VAL A 48 -9.80 -0.01 -8.71
C VAL A 48 -10.12 -0.87 -7.50
N LEU A 49 -10.81 -0.26 -6.53
CA LEU A 49 -11.08 -0.85 -5.23
C LEU A 49 -12.54 -1.30 -5.15
N ALA A 50 -12.76 -2.48 -4.56
CA ALA A 50 -14.11 -2.95 -4.27
C ALA A 50 -14.56 -2.42 -2.90
N THR A 51 -15.79 -1.90 -2.84
CA THR A 51 -16.40 -1.50 -1.59
C THR A 51 -17.27 -2.64 -1.04
N LYS A 52 -17.69 -2.51 0.22
CA LYS A 52 -18.52 -3.54 0.89
C LYS A 52 -19.87 -3.73 0.22
N ASP A 53 -20.39 -2.69 -0.43
CA ASP A 53 -21.70 -2.73 -1.09
C ASP A 53 -21.60 -3.09 -2.58
N GLY A 54 -20.44 -3.58 -3.04
CA GLY A 54 -20.25 -4.04 -4.41
C GLY A 54 -19.94 -2.95 -5.41
N ARG A 55 -19.71 -1.72 -4.96
CA ARG A 55 -19.31 -0.61 -5.83
C ARG A 55 -17.83 -0.63 -6.07
N SER A 56 -17.40 0.11 -7.08
CA SER A 56 -15.98 0.32 -7.38
C SER A 56 -15.60 1.77 -7.09
N LEU A 57 -14.43 1.94 -6.47
CA LEU A 57 -13.81 3.25 -6.27
C LEU A 57 -12.47 3.27 -7.01
N ARG A 58 -12.13 4.39 -7.60
CA ARG A 58 -10.84 4.60 -8.25
C ARG A 58 -9.97 5.49 -7.37
N ALA A 59 -8.73 5.07 -7.19
CA ALA A 59 -7.73 5.83 -6.45
C ALA A 59 -6.49 5.96 -7.33
N ASP A 60 -6.10 7.20 -7.59
CA ASP A 60 -4.93 7.51 -8.41
C ASP A 60 -3.71 7.71 -7.54
N PHE A 61 -2.58 7.15 -7.98
CA PHE A 61 -1.33 7.18 -7.23
C PHE A 61 -0.18 7.63 -8.11
N ARG A 62 0.76 8.32 -7.49
CA ARG A 62 2.01 8.74 -8.12
C ARG A 62 3.16 8.09 -7.35
N VAL A 63 4.09 7.46 -8.10
CA VAL A 63 5.31 6.92 -7.52
C VAL A 63 6.25 8.08 -7.22
N VAL A 64 6.64 8.22 -5.96
CA VAL A 64 7.49 9.33 -5.52
C VAL A 64 8.92 8.91 -5.24
N ASP A 65 9.17 7.61 -5.06
CA ASP A 65 10.52 7.07 -4.93
C ASP A 65 10.51 5.59 -5.33
N SER A 66 11.58 5.15 -6.00
CA SER A 66 11.74 3.76 -6.39
C SER A 66 13.22 3.45 -6.49
N ARG A 67 13.74 2.67 -5.55
CA ARG A 67 15.14 2.25 -5.47
C ARG A 67 15.22 0.74 -5.33
N ALA A 68 15.36 0.05 -6.44
CA ALA A 68 15.40 -1.40 -6.49
C ALA A 68 16.67 -1.93 -5.80
N PRO A 69 16.57 -3.01 -5.04
CA PRO A 69 15.38 -3.70 -4.58
C PRO A 69 14.96 -3.31 -3.16
N GLU A 70 15.24 -2.09 -2.73
CA GLU A 70 15.21 -1.69 -1.32
C GLU A 70 13.98 -0.90 -0.91
N ARG A 71 13.49 0.00 -1.76
CA ARG A 71 12.46 0.95 -1.35
C ARG A 71 11.61 1.39 -2.52
N ARG A 72 10.30 1.42 -2.29
CA ARG A 72 9.34 2.01 -3.21
C ARG A 72 8.29 2.77 -2.41
N ALA A 73 7.96 3.97 -2.87
CA ALA A 73 6.97 4.81 -2.21
C ALA A 73 6.04 5.44 -3.23
N TRP A 74 4.75 5.51 -2.87
CA TRP A 74 3.75 6.16 -3.70
C TRP A 74 2.83 7.02 -2.85
N GLN A 75 2.26 8.01 -3.47
CA GLN A 75 1.37 8.97 -2.84
C GLN A 75 0.04 8.98 -3.58
N GLN A 76 -1.04 8.91 -2.82
CA GLN A 76 -2.38 9.00 -3.40
C GLN A 76 -2.68 10.44 -3.79
N GLU A 77 -3.26 10.62 -4.97
CA GLU A 77 -3.76 11.91 -5.42
C GLU A 77 -5.19 12.03 -4.90
N VAL A 78 -5.36 12.74 -3.78
CA VAL A 78 -6.67 12.84 -3.10
C VAL A 78 -7.47 14.06 -3.51
N GLU A 79 -6.81 15.12 -3.97
CA GLU A 79 -7.46 16.36 -4.36
C GLU A 79 -8.41 16.14 -5.55
N GLY A 80 -9.62 16.66 -5.44
CA GLY A 80 -10.63 16.49 -6.48
C GLY A 80 -11.31 15.12 -6.50
N THR A 81 -11.07 14.29 -5.50
CA THR A 81 -11.64 12.95 -5.39
C THR A 81 -12.51 12.84 -4.14
N PRO A 82 -13.37 11.80 -4.02
CA PRO A 82 -14.14 11.57 -2.81
C PRO A 82 -13.28 11.39 -1.55
N PHE A 83 -12.03 10.97 -1.71
CA PHE A 83 -11.11 10.77 -0.58
C PHE A 83 -10.71 12.07 0.11
N GLU A 84 -10.78 13.23 -0.59
CA GLU A 84 -10.40 14.51 0.00
C GLU A 84 -11.26 14.95 1.17
N ARG A 85 -12.44 14.34 1.34
CA ARG A 85 -13.31 14.63 2.48
C ARG A 85 -12.70 14.14 3.80
N VAL A 86 -11.87 13.10 3.73
CA VAL A 86 -11.25 12.46 4.90
C VAL A 86 -9.77 12.78 4.97
N PHE A 87 -9.08 12.75 3.84
CA PHE A 87 -7.62 12.88 3.77
C PHE A 87 -7.19 14.17 3.08
N ALA A 88 -6.21 14.85 3.68
CA ALA A 88 -5.44 15.89 2.99
C ALA A 88 -4.27 15.26 2.24
N ALA A 89 -3.73 14.15 2.76
CA ALA A 89 -2.62 13.41 2.13
C ALA A 89 -2.64 11.96 2.59
N SER A 90 -2.18 11.07 1.72
CA SER A 90 -1.98 9.65 2.04
C SER A 90 -0.81 9.13 1.24
N SER A 91 0.15 8.51 1.91
CA SER A 91 1.33 7.94 1.27
C SER A 91 1.63 6.55 1.81
N THR A 92 2.24 5.72 0.97
CA THR A 92 2.61 4.35 1.30
C THR A 92 4.07 4.13 0.94
N GLU A 93 4.79 3.43 1.81
CA GLU A 93 6.19 3.08 1.59
C GLU A 93 6.39 1.60 1.84
N VAL A 94 7.13 0.95 0.93
CA VAL A 94 7.56 -0.43 1.07
C VAL A 94 9.07 -0.43 1.20
N LYS A 95 9.57 -1.07 2.25
CA LYS A 95 11.01 -1.25 2.48
C LYS A 95 11.32 -2.75 2.50
N LEU A 96 12.39 -3.13 1.82
CA LEU A 96 12.86 -4.51 1.77
C LEU A 96 14.29 -4.58 2.31
N LEU A 97 14.49 -5.44 3.30
CA LEU A 97 15.82 -5.73 3.85
C LEU A 97 16.07 -7.22 3.81
N PRO A 98 17.29 -7.64 3.39
CA PRO A 98 17.64 -9.06 3.50
C PRO A 98 17.52 -9.54 4.95
N ASP A 99 16.98 -10.75 5.13
CA ASP A 99 16.80 -11.34 6.44
C ASP A 99 17.07 -12.85 6.30
N GLY A 100 18.34 -13.25 6.50
CA GLY A 100 18.77 -14.61 6.19
C GLY A 100 18.60 -14.86 4.69
N GLU A 101 17.89 -15.93 4.34
CA GLU A 101 17.56 -16.27 2.96
C GLU A 101 16.26 -15.57 2.50
N GLY A 102 15.57 -14.92 3.41
CA GLY A 102 14.32 -14.24 3.13
C GLY A 102 14.47 -12.72 3.08
N THR A 103 13.34 -12.05 3.18
CA THR A 103 13.26 -10.59 3.15
C THR A 103 12.35 -10.10 4.25
N ARG A 104 12.82 -9.14 5.02
CA ARG A 104 11.95 -8.40 5.93
C ARG A 104 11.27 -7.29 5.16
N VAL A 105 9.97 -7.39 5.04
CA VAL A 105 9.15 -6.39 4.36
C VAL A 105 8.51 -5.49 5.41
N THR A 106 8.71 -4.20 5.26
CA THR A 106 8.09 -3.19 6.13
C THR A 106 7.19 -2.31 5.28
N LEU A 107 5.93 -2.19 5.68
CA LEU A 107 4.95 -1.30 5.07
C LEU A 107 4.67 -0.15 6.03
N VAL A 108 4.68 1.06 5.51
CA VAL A 108 4.37 2.27 6.28
C VAL A 108 3.33 3.08 5.51
N MET A 109 2.23 3.43 6.16
CA MET A 109 1.27 4.38 5.61
C MET A 109 1.17 5.59 6.51
N ARG A 110 1.28 6.77 5.90
CA ARG A 110 1.14 8.06 6.58
C ARG A 110 -0.06 8.76 5.98
N GLN A 111 -1.00 9.14 6.84
CA GLN A 111 -2.24 9.75 6.42
C GLN A 111 -2.47 11.03 7.19
N GLN A 112 -2.66 12.13 6.48
CA GLN A 112 -3.06 13.40 7.07
C GLN A 112 -4.57 13.52 6.94
N LEU A 113 -5.26 13.59 8.07
CA LEU A 113 -6.71 13.68 8.11
C LEU A 113 -7.17 15.12 8.03
N ARG A 114 -8.39 15.32 7.52
CA ARG A 114 -9.00 16.61 7.30
C ARG A 114 -10.19 16.80 8.24
N GLY A 115 -10.35 18.04 8.78
CA GLY A 115 -11.53 18.43 9.51
C GLY A 115 -11.89 17.50 10.66
N SER A 116 -13.14 17.11 10.77
CA SER A 116 -13.64 16.25 11.83
C SER A 116 -13.04 14.83 11.81
N ALA A 117 -12.53 14.38 10.66
CA ALA A 117 -11.85 13.10 10.57
C ALA A 117 -10.60 13.02 11.46
N ARG A 118 -10.02 14.17 11.81
CA ARG A 118 -8.86 14.23 12.72
C ARG A 118 -9.14 13.62 14.10
N MET A 119 -10.38 13.69 14.55
CA MET A 119 -10.81 13.12 15.83
C MET A 119 -10.84 11.58 15.78
N GLY A 120 -10.96 11.01 14.57
CA GLY A 120 -10.94 9.57 14.35
C GLY A 120 -9.56 9.00 14.07
N GLY A 121 -8.48 9.76 14.29
CA GLY A 121 -7.12 9.34 13.94
C GLY A 121 -6.71 7.99 14.52
N PHE A 122 -7.11 7.69 15.76
CA PHE A 122 -6.83 6.40 16.38
C PHE A 122 -7.50 5.25 15.61
N MET A 123 -8.76 5.42 15.24
CA MET A 123 -9.50 4.39 14.51
C MET A 123 -8.98 4.21 13.09
N VAL A 124 -8.61 5.30 12.43
CA VAL A 124 -8.00 5.26 11.10
C VAL A 124 -6.69 4.49 11.16
N ARG A 125 -5.83 4.80 12.12
CA ARG A 125 -4.54 4.11 12.28
C ARG A 125 -4.74 2.62 12.53
N ARG A 126 -5.72 2.26 13.34
CA ARG A 126 -6.04 0.86 13.63
C ARG A 126 -6.54 0.13 12.40
N ALA A 127 -7.44 0.74 11.64
CA ALA A 127 -7.96 0.16 10.40
C ALA A 127 -6.86 0.01 9.36
N THR A 128 -6.00 1.02 9.22
CA THR A 128 -4.86 0.98 8.30
C THR A 128 -3.89 -0.12 8.69
N GLY A 129 -3.62 -0.30 9.99
CA GLY A 129 -2.77 -1.39 10.47
C GLY A 129 -3.29 -2.77 10.03
N ARG A 130 -4.60 -2.98 10.06
CA ARG A 130 -5.20 -4.24 9.58
C ARG A 130 -4.99 -4.43 8.07
N VAL A 131 -5.12 -3.35 7.29
CA VAL A 131 -4.87 -3.41 5.85
C VAL A 131 -3.43 -3.82 5.60
N LEU A 132 -2.48 -3.24 6.32
CA LEU A 132 -1.06 -3.59 6.18
C LEU A 132 -0.79 -5.03 6.58
N ASP A 133 -1.42 -5.52 7.64
CA ASP A 133 -1.28 -6.92 8.07
C ASP A 133 -1.81 -7.89 7.01
N GLU A 134 -2.97 -7.59 6.42
CA GLU A 134 -3.54 -8.40 5.35
C GLU A 134 -2.65 -8.41 4.11
N ALA A 135 -2.11 -7.24 3.74
CA ALA A 135 -1.20 -7.12 2.61
C ALA A 135 0.06 -7.96 2.83
N LEU A 136 0.65 -7.90 4.02
CA LEU A 136 1.84 -8.69 4.35
C LEU A 136 1.56 -10.19 4.37
N GLN A 137 0.40 -10.61 4.88
CA GLN A 137 0.00 -12.02 4.86
C GLN A 137 -0.13 -12.53 3.43
N ALA A 138 -0.76 -11.74 2.55
CA ALA A 138 -0.91 -12.12 1.15
C ALA A 138 0.45 -12.19 0.45
N LEU A 139 1.33 -11.24 0.73
CA LEU A 139 2.67 -11.22 0.16
C LEU A 139 3.48 -12.44 0.60
N GLU A 140 3.39 -12.81 1.87
CA GLU A 140 4.02 -14.02 2.40
C GLU A 140 3.50 -15.27 1.67
N ALA A 141 2.18 -15.36 1.47
CA ALA A 141 1.56 -16.50 0.79
C ALA A 141 2.02 -16.62 -0.67
N LEU A 142 2.24 -15.50 -1.36
CA LEU A 142 2.72 -15.49 -2.74
C LEU A 142 4.12 -16.08 -2.88
N HIS A 143 4.94 -16.01 -1.84
CA HIS A 143 6.34 -16.45 -1.88
C HIS A 143 6.55 -17.82 -1.24
N GLY A 144 5.46 -18.44 -0.77
CA GLY A 144 5.48 -19.76 -0.18
C GLY A 144 6.09 -19.82 1.22
N PRO A 145 6.14 -21.01 1.79
CA PRO A 145 6.71 -21.22 3.11
C PRO A 145 8.23 -21.05 3.12
#